data_5985257c9f65a5964d96821d1fbc3d6d
#
_entry.id   5985257c9f65a5964d96821d1fbc3d6d
#
_cell.length_a   1.000
_cell.length_b   1.000
_cell.length_c   1.000
_cell.angle_alpha   90.00
_cell.angle_beta   90.00
_cell.angle_gamma   90.00
#
_symmetry.space_group_name_H-M   'P 1'
#
loop_
_entity.id
_entity.type
_entity.pdbx_description
1 polymer ?
#
loop_
_entity_poly.entity_id
_entity_poly.type
_entity_poly.pdbx_seq_one_letter_code
_entity_poly.pdbx_strand_id
1 'polypeptide(L)'
;MLDWVGGALGFAYVPPSPYGIFMRPAYFGLTGGNYGQNRTLVHEAGHYCGLFHTFQSTSSCGTETNCNAQGDRVCDTPPTTGNFGCPSNGGACDNDLVNNYMDYTYDTCMDSFTQGQTLRMLSSLETSRPGVVTP
;
A
#
# COMPACT_ATOMS: atom_id res chain seq x y z
N MET A 1 14.37 -4.67 -21.81
CA MET A 1 14.53 -3.69 -20.71
C MET A 1 13.12 -3.26 -20.35
N LEU A 2 12.68 -3.47 -19.10
CA LEU A 2 11.35 -3.01 -18.67
C LEU A 2 11.42 -1.48 -18.55
N ASP A 3 10.70 -0.78 -19.43
CA ASP A 3 10.56 0.67 -19.32
C ASP A 3 9.66 0.98 -18.12
N TRP A 4 10.28 1.51 -17.07
CA TRP A 4 9.58 1.91 -15.84
C TRP A 4 8.71 3.13 -16.13
N VAL A 5 7.40 2.95 -16.06
CA VAL A 5 6.44 4.02 -16.31
C VAL A 5 6.37 4.96 -15.11
N GLY A 6 6.54 6.27 -15.35
CA GLY A 6 6.14 7.31 -14.39
C GLY A 6 6.97 7.47 -13.12
N GLY A 7 8.22 7.00 -13.07
CA GLY A 7 9.07 7.21 -11.88
C GLY A 7 8.78 6.27 -10.70
N ALA A 8 7.93 5.26 -10.86
CA ALA A 8 7.62 4.28 -9.83
C ALA A 8 8.87 3.60 -9.28
N LEU A 9 8.92 3.37 -7.97
CA LEU A 9 10.01 2.68 -7.26
C LEU A 9 9.88 1.17 -7.38
N GLY A 10 8.66 0.69 -7.44
CA GLY A 10 8.22 -0.68 -7.66
C GLY A 10 6.80 -0.68 -8.23
N PHE A 11 6.28 -1.84 -8.52
CA PHE A 11 4.85 -2.07 -8.76
C PHE A 11 4.49 -3.54 -8.55
N ALA A 12 3.25 -3.78 -8.18
CA ALA A 12 2.68 -5.11 -8.09
C ALA A 12 1.27 -5.14 -8.72
N TYR A 13 0.86 -6.33 -9.10
CA TYR A 13 -0.48 -6.54 -9.64
C TYR A 13 -1.40 -7.06 -8.54
N VAL A 14 -2.49 -6.31 -8.32
CA VAL A 14 -3.56 -6.74 -7.40
C VAL A 14 -4.28 -7.96 -7.97
N PRO A 15 -4.65 -8.95 -7.14
CA PRO A 15 -5.45 -10.09 -7.60
C PRO A 15 -6.75 -9.68 -8.32
N PRO A 16 -7.21 -10.48 -9.30
CA PRO A 16 -6.75 -11.85 -9.63
C PRO A 16 -5.57 -11.93 -10.61
N SER A 17 -4.84 -10.85 -10.86
CA SER A 17 -3.70 -10.91 -11.78
C SER A 17 -2.65 -11.93 -11.31
N PRO A 18 -2.13 -12.80 -12.20
CA PRO A 18 -1.13 -13.81 -11.84
C PRO A 18 0.28 -13.24 -11.68
N TYR A 19 0.50 -11.99 -12.08
CA TYR A 19 1.83 -11.36 -12.06
C TYR A 19 2.28 -11.05 -10.63
N GLY A 20 3.59 -10.97 -10.44
CA GLY A 20 4.24 -10.78 -9.15
C GLY A 20 4.54 -9.33 -8.81
N ILE A 21 5.58 -9.16 -8.01
CA ILE A 21 6.11 -7.87 -7.56
C ILE A 21 7.34 -7.55 -8.41
N PHE A 22 7.45 -6.31 -8.83
CA PHE A 22 8.57 -5.77 -9.60
C PHE A 22 9.17 -4.59 -8.84
N MET A 23 10.48 -4.63 -8.64
CA MET A 23 11.21 -3.59 -7.92
C MET A 23 12.30 -3.00 -8.79
N ARG A 24 12.50 -1.70 -8.71
CA ARG A 24 13.72 -1.09 -9.25
C ARG A 24 14.91 -1.50 -8.38
N PRO A 25 16.03 -1.97 -8.96
CA PRO A 25 17.19 -2.39 -8.18
C PRO A 25 17.72 -1.33 -7.21
N ALA A 26 17.60 -0.05 -7.57
CA ALA A 26 18.02 1.07 -6.73
C ALA A 26 17.21 1.23 -5.43
N TYR A 27 16.04 0.61 -5.34
CA TYR A 27 15.13 0.68 -4.18
C TYR A 27 14.88 -0.70 -3.57
N PHE A 28 15.70 -1.67 -3.93
CA PHE A 28 15.66 -3.02 -3.36
C PHE A 28 16.88 -3.24 -2.46
N GLY A 29 16.64 -3.59 -1.23
CA GLY A 29 17.69 -3.75 -0.23
C GLY A 29 17.85 -2.49 0.65
N LEU A 30 18.88 -2.49 1.48
CA LEU A 30 19.23 -1.36 2.35
C LEU A 30 20.15 -0.41 1.58
N THR A 31 19.56 0.49 0.81
CA THR A 31 20.30 1.39 -0.10
C THR A 31 20.52 2.79 0.45
N GLY A 32 19.93 3.10 1.61
CA GLY A 32 19.95 4.45 2.20
C GLY A 32 18.95 5.41 1.53
N GLY A 33 18.86 6.64 2.09
CA GLY A 33 17.91 7.65 1.63
C GLY A 33 16.47 7.38 2.07
N ASN A 34 15.54 8.17 1.54
CA ASN A 34 14.14 8.18 1.97
C ASN A 34 13.38 6.88 1.67
N TYR A 35 13.84 6.10 0.70
CA TYR A 35 13.22 4.85 0.23
C TYR A 35 14.17 3.66 0.28
N GLY A 36 15.15 3.69 1.18
CA GLY A 36 16.22 2.71 1.26
C GLY A 36 16.10 1.69 2.39
N GLN A 37 14.91 1.46 2.94
CA GLN A 37 14.68 0.50 4.04
C GLN A 37 13.79 -0.68 3.65
N ASN A 38 13.62 -0.95 2.35
CA ASN A 38 12.73 -1.98 1.81
C ASN A 38 11.23 -1.79 2.10
N ARG A 39 10.78 -0.62 2.56
CA ARG A 39 9.35 -0.41 2.83
C ARG A 39 8.54 -0.34 1.54
N THR A 40 9.15 0.13 0.46
CA THR A 40 8.54 0.02 -0.88
C THR A 40 8.24 -1.44 -1.25
N LEU A 41 9.13 -2.40 -0.94
CA LEU A 41 8.83 -3.82 -1.17
C LEU A 41 7.64 -4.30 -0.32
N VAL A 42 7.52 -3.84 0.92
CA VAL A 42 6.38 -4.16 1.79
C VAL A 42 5.09 -3.56 1.24
N HIS A 43 5.13 -2.34 0.71
CA HIS A 43 4.03 -1.68 0.01
C HIS A 43 3.56 -2.52 -1.19
N GLU A 44 4.48 -2.92 -2.06
CA GLU A 44 4.17 -3.75 -3.22
C GLU A 44 3.65 -5.15 -2.83
N ALA A 45 4.15 -5.72 -1.73
CA ALA A 45 3.61 -6.95 -1.17
C ALA A 45 2.16 -6.78 -0.68
N GLY A 46 1.81 -5.62 -0.13
CA GLY A 46 0.42 -5.27 0.18
C GLY A 46 -0.48 -5.34 -1.06
N HIS A 47 -0.08 -4.74 -2.18
CA HIS A 47 -0.80 -4.84 -3.45
C HIS A 47 -0.89 -6.28 -3.96
N TYR A 48 0.21 -7.01 -3.93
CA TYR A 48 0.22 -8.42 -4.31
C TYR A 48 -0.78 -9.25 -3.48
N CYS A 49 -0.96 -8.93 -2.22
CA CYS A 49 -1.93 -9.53 -1.31
C CYS A 49 -3.34 -8.94 -1.41
N GLY A 50 -3.62 -8.00 -2.31
CA GLY A 50 -4.96 -7.48 -2.58
C GLY A 50 -5.33 -6.17 -1.93
N LEU A 51 -4.36 -5.43 -1.37
CA LEU A 51 -4.59 -4.08 -0.85
C LEU A 51 -4.55 -3.03 -1.97
N PHE A 52 -5.31 -1.98 -1.78
CA PHE A 52 -5.23 -0.72 -2.53
C PHE A 52 -4.50 0.33 -1.70
N HIS A 53 -4.14 1.46 -2.33
CA HIS A 53 -3.63 2.60 -1.59
C HIS A 53 -4.70 3.13 -0.63
N THR A 54 -4.28 3.64 0.53
CA THR A 54 -5.19 4.28 1.51
C THR A 54 -6.01 5.43 0.90
N PHE A 55 -5.44 6.10 -0.11
CA PHE A 55 -6.09 7.19 -0.86
C PHE A 55 -6.77 6.72 -2.17
N GLN A 56 -7.05 5.43 -2.32
CA GLN A 56 -7.65 4.86 -3.53
C GLN A 56 -9.01 5.50 -3.83
N SER A 57 -9.14 6.07 -5.04
CA SER A 57 -10.39 6.69 -5.51
C SER A 57 -10.94 7.82 -4.64
N THR A 58 -10.13 8.36 -3.71
CA THR A 58 -10.48 9.51 -2.88
C THR A 58 -9.72 10.74 -3.35
N SER A 59 -10.43 11.87 -3.45
CA SER A 59 -9.86 13.17 -3.82
C SER A 59 -10.02 14.21 -2.71
N SER A 60 -10.53 13.80 -1.56
CA SER A 60 -10.80 14.69 -0.42
C SER A 60 -10.84 13.92 0.89
N CYS A 61 -10.62 14.63 1.98
CA CYS A 61 -10.79 14.14 3.35
C CYS A 61 -12.28 13.98 3.68
N GLY A 62 -12.95 13.08 3.02
CA GLY A 62 -14.39 12.88 3.14
C GLY A 62 -14.77 11.73 4.07
N THR A 63 -16.05 11.41 4.06
CA THR A 63 -16.58 10.22 4.71
C THR A 63 -17.01 9.21 3.66
N GLU A 64 -16.65 7.95 3.87
CA GLU A 64 -17.18 6.85 3.09
C GLU A 64 -18.52 6.40 3.66
N THR A 65 -19.51 6.20 2.79
CA THR A 65 -20.81 5.66 3.18
C THR A 65 -20.86 4.14 3.16
N ASN A 66 -19.92 3.53 2.44
CA ASN A 66 -19.74 2.08 2.34
C ASN A 66 -18.25 1.74 2.13
N CYS A 67 -17.53 1.65 3.21
CA CYS A 67 -16.09 1.35 3.21
C CYS A 67 -15.71 0.00 2.57
N ASN A 68 -16.63 -0.95 2.45
CA ASN A 68 -16.35 -2.23 1.77
C ASN A 68 -16.38 -2.11 0.23
N ALA A 69 -16.90 -1.01 -0.31
CA ALA A 69 -17.07 -0.82 -1.75
C ALA A 69 -16.39 0.46 -2.27
N GLN A 70 -16.06 1.38 -1.39
CA GLN A 70 -15.45 2.68 -1.70
C GLN A 70 -14.01 2.73 -1.17
N GLY A 71 -13.24 3.72 -1.60
CA GLY A 71 -11.88 3.94 -1.18
C GLY A 71 -10.99 2.71 -1.40
N ASP A 72 -10.18 2.39 -0.44
CA ASP A 72 -9.30 1.21 -0.44
C ASP A 72 -10.05 -0.08 -0.05
N ARG A 73 -11.33 0.02 0.26
CA ARG A 73 -12.24 -1.07 0.68
C ARG A 73 -11.81 -1.73 1.99
N VAL A 74 -11.27 -0.94 2.91
CA VAL A 74 -10.90 -1.34 4.26
C VAL A 74 -11.50 -0.35 5.25
N CYS A 75 -12.32 -0.81 6.18
CA CYS A 75 -13.15 0.06 6.99
C CYS A 75 -12.42 0.73 8.17
N ASP A 76 -11.23 0.29 8.50
CA ASP A 76 -10.40 0.86 9.56
C ASP A 76 -9.25 1.74 9.02
N THR A 77 -9.29 2.07 7.73
CA THR A 77 -8.46 3.07 7.08
C THR A 77 -9.30 4.31 6.79
N PRO A 78 -9.05 5.46 7.43
CA PRO A 78 -9.77 6.70 7.14
C PRO A 78 -9.54 7.17 5.70
N PRO A 79 -10.56 7.74 5.02
CA PRO A 79 -10.38 8.36 3.71
C PRO A 79 -9.34 9.47 3.74
N THR A 80 -8.36 9.40 2.86
CA THR A 80 -7.26 10.36 2.75
C THR A 80 -6.97 10.73 1.30
N THR A 81 -6.30 11.84 1.08
CA THR A 81 -5.79 12.25 -0.25
C THR A 81 -4.40 11.70 -0.54
N GLY A 82 -3.82 10.93 0.37
CA GLY A 82 -2.46 10.44 0.34
C GLY A 82 -1.45 11.43 0.90
N ASN A 83 -0.38 10.88 1.47
CA ASN A 83 0.68 11.64 2.09
C ASN A 83 2.00 11.38 1.39
N PHE A 84 2.87 12.39 1.34
CA PHE A 84 4.20 12.31 0.78
C PHE A 84 5.23 12.77 1.82
N GLY A 85 6.39 12.17 1.83
CA GLY A 85 7.40 12.48 2.85
C GLY A 85 7.08 11.88 4.21
N CYS A 86 7.40 12.61 5.28
CA CYS A 86 7.06 12.25 6.66
C CYS A 86 6.32 13.43 7.32
N PRO A 87 5.01 13.54 7.14
CA PRO A 87 4.27 14.66 7.71
C PRO A 87 4.27 14.59 9.24
N SER A 88 4.70 15.68 9.88
CA SER A 88 4.75 15.80 11.34
C SER A 88 3.46 16.27 11.98
N ASN A 89 2.50 16.69 11.16
CA ASN A 89 1.23 17.29 11.57
C ASN A 89 0.02 16.34 11.46
N GLY A 90 0.26 15.04 11.32
CA GLY A 90 -0.82 14.04 11.24
C GLY A 90 -1.35 13.76 9.84
N GLY A 91 -0.72 14.33 8.78
CA GLY A 91 -1.07 14.00 7.40
C GLY A 91 -1.91 15.05 6.68
N ALA A 92 -2.42 14.68 5.51
CA ALA A 92 -3.22 15.54 4.64
C ALA A 92 -4.66 15.70 5.15
N CYS A 93 -5.16 14.73 5.89
CA CYS A 93 -6.50 14.72 6.48
C CYS A 93 -6.41 14.45 7.99
N ASP A 94 -7.47 14.81 8.72
CA ASP A 94 -7.58 14.44 10.14
C ASP A 94 -7.62 12.91 10.31
N ASN A 95 -6.84 12.40 11.24
CA ASN A 95 -6.70 10.96 11.52
C ASN A 95 -6.05 10.12 10.40
N ASP A 96 -5.28 10.72 9.52
CA ASP A 96 -4.50 9.98 8.53
C ASP A 96 -3.54 8.96 9.18
N LEU A 97 -3.47 7.81 8.57
CA LEU A 97 -2.51 6.76 8.94
C LEU A 97 -1.18 6.96 8.19
N VAL A 98 -0.47 8.06 8.50
CA VAL A 98 0.78 8.47 7.82
C VAL A 98 1.90 7.42 7.87
N ASN A 99 1.80 6.45 8.79
CA ASN A 99 2.73 5.36 8.94
C ASN A 99 2.27 4.06 8.24
N ASN A 100 1.13 4.08 7.55
CA ASN A 100 0.61 2.91 6.86
C ASN A 100 1.44 2.58 5.63
N TYR A 101 1.77 1.30 5.44
CA TYR A 101 2.52 0.83 4.27
C TYR A 101 1.84 1.11 2.93
N MET A 102 0.51 1.29 2.89
CA MET A 102 -0.23 1.55 1.65
C MET A 102 -0.40 3.05 1.34
N ASP A 103 0.28 3.94 2.07
CA ASP A 103 0.43 5.36 1.73
C ASP A 103 1.74 5.60 0.93
N TYR A 104 2.07 6.85 0.60
CA TYR A 104 3.27 7.25 -0.16
C TYR A 104 4.29 8.01 0.69
N THR A 105 4.28 7.80 1.99
CA THR A 105 5.28 8.39 2.88
C THR A 105 6.67 7.75 2.68
N TYR A 106 7.70 8.35 3.29
CA TYR A 106 9.05 7.78 3.22
C TYR A 106 9.15 6.48 4.01
N ASP A 107 10.07 5.61 3.64
CA ASP A 107 10.34 4.34 4.32
C ASP A 107 10.54 4.51 5.84
N THR A 108 11.15 5.63 6.27
CA THR A 108 11.37 5.94 7.69
C THR A 108 10.07 6.16 8.48
N CYS A 109 8.97 6.42 7.81
CA CYS A 109 7.67 6.68 8.44
C CYS A 109 6.73 5.48 8.36
N MET A 110 6.92 4.60 7.37
CA MET A 110 6.09 3.42 7.18
C MET A 110 6.47 2.32 8.17
N ASP A 111 5.50 1.83 8.93
CA ASP A 111 5.73 0.76 9.92
C ASP A 111 4.55 -0.19 10.13
N SER A 112 3.37 0.06 9.56
CA SER A 112 2.18 -0.71 9.91
C SER A 112 1.20 -0.96 8.77
N PHE A 113 0.46 -2.07 8.92
CA PHE A 113 -0.84 -2.32 8.31
C PHE A 113 -1.90 -2.29 9.40
N THR A 114 -3.13 -1.93 9.04
CA THR A 114 -4.28 -2.05 9.95
C THR A 114 -4.72 -3.51 10.09
N GLN A 115 -5.58 -3.77 11.09
CA GLN A 115 -6.18 -5.09 11.24
C GLN A 115 -7.07 -5.44 10.03
N GLY A 116 -7.85 -4.49 9.54
CA GLY A 116 -8.70 -4.68 8.36
C GLY A 116 -7.89 -4.99 7.11
N GLN A 117 -6.76 -4.29 6.91
CA GLN A 117 -5.83 -4.60 5.83
C GLN A 117 -5.27 -6.03 5.94
N THR A 118 -4.88 -6.45 7.14
CA THR A 118 -4.38 -7.81 7.38
C THR A 118 -5.43 -8.86 7.05
N LEU A 119 -6.67 -8.68 7.50
CA LEU A 119 -7.78 -9.59 7.20
C LEU A 119 -8.08 -9.64 5.70
N ARG A 120 -8.05 -8.49 5.02
CA ARG A 120 -8.23 -8.41 3.58
C ARG A 120 -7.12 -9.14 2.82
N MET A 121 -5.85 -8.99 3.22
CA MET A 121 -4.73 -9.71 2.63
C MET A 121 -4.92 -11.23 2.75
N LEU A 122 -5.26 -11.73 3.93
CA LEU A 122 -5.51 -13.17 4.15
C LEU A 122 -6.63 -13.69 3.27
N SER A 123 -7.79 -13.04 3.27
CA SER A 123 -8.94 -13.41 2.43
C SER A 123 -8.61 -13.39 0.93
N SER A 124 -7.85 -12.39 0.49
CA SER A 124 -7.43 -12.27 -0.91
C SER A 124 -6.45 -13.37 -1.31
N LEU A 125 -5.51 -13.72 -0.46
CA LEU A 125 -4.57 -14.83 -0.69
C LEU A 125 -5.30 -16.17 -0.77
N GLU A 126 -6.19 -16.45 0.18
CA GLU A 126 -6.99 -17.69 0.20
C GLU A 126 -7.84 -17.87 -1.06
N THR A 127 -8.43 -16.78 -1.55
CA THR A 127 -9.36 -16.85 -2.69
C THR A 127 -8.67 -16.77 -4.05
N SER A 128 -7.63 -15.97 -4.17
CA SER A 128 -7.01 -15.65 -5.46
C SER A 128 -5.62 -16.25 -5.65
N ARG A 129 -4.97 -16.68 -4.57
CA ARG A 129 -3.61 -17.26 -4.57
C ARG A 129 -3.48 -18.41 -3.57
N PRO A 130 -4.36 -19.43 -3.62
CA PRO A 130 -4.39 -20.49 -2.60
C PRO A 130 -3.06 -21.23 -2.46
N GLY A 131 -2.26 -21.33 -3.53
CA GLY A 131 -0.94 -21.97 -3.47
C GLY A 131 0.14 -21.20 -2.69
N VAL A 132 -0.16 -19.96 -2.23
CA VAL A 132 0.75 -19.20 -1.37
C VAL A 132 0.49 -19.46 0.11
N VAL A 133 -0.74 -19.82 0.49
CA VAL A 133 -1.17 -20.01 1.89
C VAL A 133 -1.33 -21.47 2.31
N THR A 134 -1.41 -22.38 1.35
CA THR A 134 -1.44 -23.84 1.61
C THR A 134 -0.14 -24.47 1.15
N PRO A 135 0.58 -25.18 2.04
CA PRO A 135 1.78 -25.92 1.66
C PRO A 135 1.48 -27.06 0.68
#